data_9502d62c448bd53f260d5e09eeb09224
#
_entry.id   9502d62c448bd53f260d5e09eeb09224
#
_cell.length_a   1.000
_cell.length_b   1.000
_cell.length_c   1.000
_cell.angle_alpha   90.00
_cell.angle_beta   90.00
_cell.angle_gamma   90.00
#
_symmetry.space_group_name_H-M   'P 1'
#
loop_
_entity.id
_entity.type
_entity.pdbx_description
1 polymer ?
#
loop_
_entity_poly.entity_id
_entity_poly.type
_entity_poly.pdbx_seq_one_letter_code
_entity_poly.pdbx_strand_id
1 'polypeptide(L)'
;MSSVLKVDNIEKYYGSKANLTKAIDRISFEVEEGEYIGIMGASGSGKTTLLNCISTIDHVTAGNIMINGMDITKLKGKHLSRFRREELGFIFQDFNLLDTLTAFENIALALTIMKIPAREIEDRVRSIAEKLMITDIRCIIDFWLAFSFKTACCA
;
A
#
# COMPACT_ATOMS: atom_id res chain seq x y z
N MET A 1 -9.43 5.38 -23.02
CA MET A 1 -9.39 5.23 -21.56
C MET A 1 -8.00 5.65 -21.11
N SER A 2 -7.84 6.32 -19.97
CA SER A 2 -6.52 6.80 -19.53
C SER A 2 -5.85 5.69 -18.73
N SER A 3 -4.60 5.35 -19.09
CA SER A 3 -3.78 4.41 -18.30
C SER A 3 -3.42 5.05 -16.96
N VAL A 4 -3.84 4.44 -15.85
CA VAL A 4 -3.52 4.88 -14.49
C VAL A 4 -2.14 4.37 -14.06
N LEU A 5 -1.80 3.13 -14.43
CA LEU A 5 -0.50 2.53 -14.16
C LEU A 5 0.08 1.96 -15.44
N LYS A 6 1.32 2.33 -15.74
CA LYS A 6 2.11 1.73 -16.80
C LYS A 6 3.45 1.25 -16.23
N VAL A 7 3.68 -0.03 -16.31
CA VAL A 7 4.93 -0.69 -15.97
C VAL A 7 5.63 -1.03 -17.28
N ASP A 8 6.85 -0.54 -17.46
CA ASP A 8 7.60 -0.71 -18.70
C ASP A 8 8.97 -1.32 -18.45
N ASN A 9 9.10 -2.58 -18.85
CA ASN A 9 10.34 -3.35 -18.90
C ASN A 9 11.13 -3.30 -17.57
N ILE A 10 10.43 -3.42 -16.42
CA ILE A 10 11.08 -3.32 -15.13
C ILE A 10 11.88 -4.57 -14.79
N GLU A 11 13.05 -4.34 -14.19
CA GLU A 11 13.92 -5.37 -13.64
C GLU A 11 14.24 -5.05 -12.19
N LYS A 12 14.33 -6.08 -11.34
CA LYS A 12 14.78 -5.95 -9.96
C LYS A 12 15.76 -7.04 -9.60
N TYR A 13 16.92 -6.62 -9.14
CA TYR A 13 17.98 -7.49 -8.67
C TYR A 13 18.30 -7.19 -7.21
N TYR A 14 18.57 -8.23 -6.43
CA TYR A 14 19.09 -8.14 -5.07
C TYR A 14 20.45 -8.82 -4.98
N GLY A 15 21.29 -8.36 -4.07
CA GLY A 15 22.61 -8.94 -3.80
C GLY A 15 23.78 -8.14 -4.39
N SER A 16 24.95 -8.74 -4.34
CA SER A 16 26.19 -8.19 -4.88
C SER A 16 26.62 -8.91 -6.15
N LYS A 17 27.67 -8.39 -6.84
CA LYS A 17 28.19 -8.97 -8.09
C LYS A 17 28.46 -10.47 -8.05
N ALA A 18 28.75 -11.03 -6.85
CA ALA A 18 29.05 -12.46 -6.68
C ALA A 18 27.79 -13.33 -6.46
N ASN A 19 26.70 -12.74 -5.92
CA ASN A 19 25.44 -13.44 -5.62
C ASN A 19 24.26 -12.56 -5.99
N LEU A 20 23.96 -12.47 -7.28
CA LEU A 20 22.86 -11.67 -7.80
C LEU A 20 21.59 -12.51 -7.91
N THR A 21 20.55 -12.14 -7.19
CA THR A 21 19.22 -12.74 -7.31
C THR A 21 18.32 -11.85 -8.14
N LYS A 22 17.84 -12.36 -9.26
CA LYS A 22 16.86 -11.68 -10.12
C LYS A 22 15.45 -11.92 -9.59
N ALA A 23 14.85 -10.91 -9.02
CA ALA A 23 13.51 -10.98 -8.44
C ALA A 23 12.41 -10.60 -9.44
N ILE A 24 12.71 -9.68 -10.38
CA ILE A 24 11.83 -9.27 -11.48
C ILE A 24 12.66 -9.25 -12.76
N ASP A 25 12.11 -9.83 -13.83
CA ASP A 25 12.75 -9.94 -15.14
C ASP A 25 11.85 -9.38 -16.24
N ARG A 26 12.08 -8.14 -16.64
CA ARG A 26 11.47 -7.45 -17.78
C ARG A 26 9.95 -7.55 -17.82
N ILE A 27 9.29 -7.18 -16.73
CA ILE A 27 7.84 -7.17 -16.65
C ILE A 27 7.32 -5.86 -17.24
N SER A 28 6.30 -5.98 -18.12
CA SER A 28 5.57 -4.85 -18.68
C SER A 28 4.08 -5.14 -18.67
N PHE A 29 3.27 -4.18 -18.22
CA PHE A 29 1.82 -4.19 -18.30
C PHE A 29 1.27 -2.80 -18.07
N GLU A 30 0.00 -2.61 -18.40
CA GLU A 30 -0.73 -1.37 -18.18
C GLU A 30 -2.04 -1.67 -17.45
N VAL A 31 -2.52 -0.70 -16.66
CA VAL A 31 -3.79 -0.75 -15.93
C VAL A 31 -4.58 0.50 -16.26
N GLU A 32 -5.83 0.33 -16.64
CA GLU A 32 -6.74 1.44 -16.93
C GLU A 32 -7.51 1.88 -15.66
N GLU A 33 -8.09 3.06 -15.73
CA GLU A 33 -8.91 3.58 -14.64
C GLU A 33 -10.13 2.68 -14.38
N GLY A 34 -10.35 2.31 -13.11
CA GLY A 34 -11.44 1.42 -12.70
C GLY A 34 -11.15 -0.08 -12.90
N GLU A 35 -9.99 -0.44 -13.43
CA GLU A 35 -9.61 -1.83 -13.63
C GLU A 35 -9.16 -2.49 -12.32
N TYR A 36 -9.47 -3.77 -12.17
CA TYR A 36 -9.00 -4.62 -11.08
C TYR A 36 -8.07 -5.70 -11.62
N ILE A 37 -6.82 -5.74 -11.14
CA ILE A 37 -5.82 -6.71 -11.58
C ILE A 37 -5.43 -7.65 -10.44
N GLY A 38 -5.42 -8.96 -10.72
CA GLY A 38 -4.91 -10.01 -9.85
C GLY A 38 -3.51 -10.46 -10.27
N ILE A 39 -2.52 -10.37 -9.37
CA ILE A 39 -1.17 -10.88 -9.58
C ILE A 39 -1.02 -12.25 -8.90
N MET A 40 -0.93 -13.31 -9.68
CA MET A 40 -0.84 -14.69 -9.20
C MET A 40 0.51 -15.33 -9.53
N GLY A 41 0.91 -16.34 -8.79
CA GLY A 41 2.15 -17.09 -8.99
C GLY A 41 2.62 -17.83 -7.74
N ALA A 42 3.58 -18.73 -7.89
CA ALA A 42 4.16 -19.49 -6.79
C ALA A 42 4.81 -18.60 -5.72
N SER A 43 5.03 -19.13 -4.52
CA SER A 43 5.84 -18.44 -3.50
C SER A 43 7.22 -18.14 -4.04
N GLY A 44 7.74 -16.95 -3.74
CA GLY A 44 9.06 -16.52 -4.25
C GLY A 44 9.09 -16.03 -5.71
N SER A 45 7.95 -15.99 -6.43
CA SER A 45 7.91 -15.54 -7.83
C SER A 45 8.02 -14.02 -8.05
N GLY A 46 8.30 -13.23 -7.00
CA GLY A 46 8.52 -11.79 -7.13
C GLY A 46 7.27 -10.92 -6.99
N LYS A 47 6.07 -11.48 -6.65
CA LYS A 47 4.82 -10.69 -6.52
C LYS A 47 4.93 -9.54 -5.52
N THR A 48 5.40 -9.83 -4.33
CA THR A 48 5.61 -8.81 -3.28
C THR A 48 6.65 -7.78 -3.71
N THR A 49 7.72 -8.22 -4.39
CA THR A 49 8.74 -7.31 -4.94
C THR A 49 8.13 -6.37 -5.98
N LEU A 50 7.28 -6.89 -6.86
CA LEU A 50 6.58 -6.08 -7.87
C LEU A 50 5.68 -5.04 -7.20
N LEU A 51 4.86 -5.44 -6.23
CA LEU A 51 4.01 -4.53 -5.47
C LEU A 51 4.82 -3.48 -4.71
N ASN A 52 5.95 -3.87 -4.10
CA ASN A 52 6.84 -2.93 -3.41
C ASN A 52 7.48 -1.92 -4.38
N CYS A 53 7.82 -2.31 -5.60
CA CYS A 53 8.31 -1.38 -6.61
C CYS A 53 7.23 -0.40 -7.08
N ILE A 54 6.00 -0.88 -7.33
CA ILE A 54 4.87 -0.04 -7.73
C ILE A 54 4.48 0.94 -6.61
N SER A 55 4.48 0.47 -5.36
CA SER A 55 4.18 1.32 -4.19
C SER A 55 5.34 2.21 -3.75
N THR A 56 6.46 2.18 -4.48
CA THR A 56 7.67 2.96 -4.17
C THR A 56 8.34 2.62 -2.83
N ILE A 57 7.96 1.52 -2.19
CA ILE A 57 8.64 0.99 -0.98
C ILE A 57 10.04 0.53 -1.35
N ASP A 58 10.19 -0.07 -2.55
CA ASP A 58 11.47 -0.45 -3.12
C ASP A 58 11.67 0.22 -4.49
N HIS A 59 12.89 0.22 -5.00
CA HIS A 59 13.24 0.82 -6.28
C HIS A 59 13.54 -0.25 -7.31
N VAL A 60 13.10 -0.05 -8.55
CA VAL A 60 13.50 -0.88 -9.69
C VAL A 60 15.00 -0.73 -9.98
N THR A 61 15.63 -1.77 -10.49
CA THR A 61 17.02 -1.71 -10.94
C THR A 61 17.10 -1.15 -12.36
N ALA A 62 16.13 -1.46 -13.20
CA ALA A 62 16.00 -0.95 -14.57
C ALA A 62 14.51 -0.88 -14.95
N GLY A 63 14.19 -0.16 -16.02
CA GLY A 63 12.84 0.09 -16.49
C GLY A 63 12.17 1.27 -15.81
N ASN A 64 10.92 1.54 -16.14
CA ASN A 64 10.15 2.68 -15.66
C ASN A 64 8.78 2.26 -15.16
N ILE A 65 8.26 2.99 -14.17
CA ILE A 65 6.88 2.87 -13.71
C ILE A 65 6.25 4.26 -13.75
N MET A 66 5.14 4.36 -14.47
CA MET A 66 4.35 5.58 -14.59
C MET A 66 3.04 5.40 -13.83
N ILE A 67 2.66 6.34 -13.00
CA ILE A 67 1.35 6.40 -12.34
C ILE A 67 0.74 7.77 -12.63
N ASN A 68 -0.48 7.80 -13.16
CA ASN A 68 -1.17 9.02 -13.59
C ASN A 68 -0.28 9.92 -14.48
N GLY A 69 0.50 9.31 -15.39
CA GLY A 69 1.44 10.03 -16.26
C GLY A 69 2.74 10.52 -15.60
N MET A 70 2.93 10.25 -14.29
CA MET A 70 4.13 10.63 -13.55
C MET A 70 5.10 9.45 -13.44
N ASP A 71 6.35 9.64 -13.82
CA ASP A 71 7.41 8.63 -13.66
C ASP A 71 7.86 8.56 -12.20
N ILE A 72 7.40 7.54 -11.48
CA ILE A 72 7.68 7.36 -10.05
C ILE A 72 9.11 6.87 -9.78
N THR A 73 9.79 6.32 -10.78
CA THR A 73 11.17 5.83 -10.64
C THR A 73 12.17 6.97 -10.49
N LYS A 74 11.80 8.17 -10.93
CA LYS A 74 12.61 9.39 -10.82
C LYS A 74 12.34 10.22 -9.57
N LEU A 75 11.27 9.90 -8.83
CA LEU A 75 10.91 10.65 -7.63
C LEU A 75 11.88 10.37 -6.48
N LYS A 76 12.27 11.43 -5.75
CA LYS A 76 13.18 11.35 -4.59
C LYS A 76 12.75 12.30 -3.47
N GLY A 77 13.15 11.95 -2.24
CA GLY A 77 13.00 12.82 -1.08
C GLY A 77 11.55 13.28 -0.87
N LYS A 78 11.36 14.61 -0.75
CA LYS A 78 10.05 15.21 -0.46
C LYS A 78 8.99 14.93 -1.53
N HIS A 79 9.37 14.83 -2.79
CA HIS A 79 8.44 14.53 -3.89
C HIS A 79 7.92 13.10 -3.79
N LEU A 80 8.77 12.13 -3.46
CA LEU A 80 8.38 10.76 -3.25
C LEU A 80 7.45 10.61 -2.03
N SER A 81 7.76 11.29 -0.92
CA SER A 81 6.91 11.27 0.28
C SER A 81 5.54 11.91 0.02
N ARG A 82 5.49 12.97 -0.78
CA ARG A 82 4.24 13.61 -1.19
C ARG A 82 3.41 12.66 -2.07
N PHE A 83 4.03 12.05 -3.06
CA PHE A 83 3.39 11.11 -3.96
C PHE A 83 2.75 9.93 -3.20
N ARG A 84 3.49 9.29 -2.27
CA ARG A 84 2.94 8.22 -1.42
C ARG A 84 1.71 8.64 -0.64
N ARG A 85 1.70 9.86 -0.14
CA ARG A 85 0.60 10.39 0.67
C ARG A 85 -0.64 10.73 -0.13
N GLU A 86 -0.46 11.25 -1.36
CA GLU A 86 -1.53 11.87 -2.15
C GLU A 86 -2.09 10.93 -3.23
N GLU A 87 -1.25 10.05 -3.78
CA GLU A 87 -1.59 9.25 -4.97
C GLU A 87 -1.70 7.74 -4.71
N LEU A 88 -1.21 7.23 -3.56
CA LEU A 88 -1.19 5.81 -3.29
C LEU A 88 -2.01 5.45 -2.05
N GLY A 89 -2.84 4.39 -2.18
CA GLY A 89 -3.35 3.62 -1.05
C GLY A 89 -2.68 2.25 -1.02
N PHE A 90 -2.21 1.81 0.14
CA PHE A 90 -1.54 0.53 0.30
C PHE A 90 -2.15 -0.25 1.47
N ILE A 91 -2.57 -1.50 1.20
CA ILE A 91 -3.04 -2.42 2.24
C ILE A 91 -1.98 -3.50 2.39
N PHE A 92 -1.38 -3.58 3.57
CA PHE A 92 -0.34 -4.56 3.88
C PHE A 92 -0.96 -5.92 4.23
N GLN A 93 -0.19 -6.98 3.99
CA GLN A 93 -0.55 -8.34 4.42
C GLN A 93 -0.58 -8.42 5.96
N ASP A 94 0.41 -7.83 6.62
CA ASP A 94 0.42 -7.63 8.06
C ASP A 94 -0.25 -6.29 8.36
N PHE A 95 -1.04 -6.22 9.41
CA PHE A 95 -1.91 -5.07 9.68
C PHE A 95 -1.19 -3.74 9.82
N ASN A 96 0.12 -3.74 10.11
CA ASN A 96 0.98 -2.55 10.28
C ASN A 96 0.35 -1.47 11.20
N LEU A 97 -0.40 -1.93 12.20
CA LEU A 97 -0.97 -1.07 13.22
C LEU A 97 0.10 -0.72 14.23
N LEU A 98 0.04 0.50 14.72
CA LEU A 98 0.83 0.92 15.87
C LEU A 98 0.11 0.45 17.14
N ASP A 99 0.69 -0.53 17.82
CA ASP A 99 0.15 -1.17 19.02
C ASP A 99 0.09 -0.23 20.24
N THR A 100 0.82 0.88 20.19
CA THR A 100 0.78 1.95 21.19
C THR A 100 -0.39 2.92 20.99
N LEU A 101 -1.10 2.83 19.88
CA LEU A 101 -2.24 3.69 19.53
C LEU A 101 -3.56 2.92 19.61
N THR A 102 -4.63 3.63 19.95
CA THR A 102 -5.99 3.11 19.83
C THR A 102 -6.38 2.87 18.36
N ALA A 103 -7.46 2.13 18.13
CA ALA A 103 -8.01 1.96 16.78
C ALA A 103 -8.37 3.31 16.14
N PHE A 104 -8.96 4.21 16.92
CA PHE A 104 -9.24 5.58 16.48
C PHE A 104 -7.97 6.31 16.03
N GLU A 105 -6.92 6.29 16.83
CA GLU A 105 -5.65 6.97 16.53
C GLU A 105 -4.94 6.37 15.33
N ASN A 106 -4.96 5.04 15.16
CA ASN A 106 -4.43 4.38 13.96
C ASN A 106 -5.12 4.85 12.68
N ILE A 107 -6.46 4.96 12.69
CA ILE A 107 -7.23 5.47 11.54
C ILE A 107 -6.96 6.98 11.35
N ALA A 108 -6.99 7.75 12.43
CA ALA A 108 -6.77 9.19 12.42
C ALA A 108 -5.37 9.58 11.96
N LEU A 109 -4.37 8.73 12.17
CA LEU A 109 -2.98 8.96 11.78
C LEU A 109 -2.85 9.24 10.28
N ALA A 110 -3.50 8.44 9.45
CA ALA A 110 -3.48 8.63 8.00
C ALA A 110 -4.07 9.99 7.60
N LEU A 111 -5.20 10.37 8.19
CA LEU A 111 -5.85 11.67 7.94
C LEU A 111 -4.99 12.84 8.44
N THR A 112 -4.29 12.66 9.56
CA THR A 112 -3.36 13.66 10.11
C THR A 112 -2.17 13.87 9.18
N ILE A 113 -1.59 12.79 8.67
CA ILE A 113 -0.50 12.84 7.67
C ILE A 113 -0.96 13.54 6.39
N MET A 114 -2.22 13.36 5.99
CA MET A 114 -2.85 14.06 4.86
C MET A 114 -3.18 15.53 5.17
N LYS A 115 -2.92 16.00 6.39
CA LYS A 115 -3.20 17.36 6.86
C LYS A 115 -4.68 17.73 6.84
N ILE A 116 -5.56 16.77 7.06
CA ILE A 116 -6.99 17.02 7.25
C ILE A 116 -7.18 17.82 8.55
N PRO A 117 -8.04 18.85 8.55
CA PRO A 117 -8.33 19.63 9.75
C PRO A 117 -8.84 18.74 10.89
N ALA A 118 -8.35 18.96 12.11
CA ALA A 118 -8.68 18.12 13.27
C ALA A 118 -10.21 17.98 13.51
N ARG A 119 -10.97 19.03 13.24
CA ARG A 119 -12.45 19.03 13.35
C ARG A 119 -13.14 18.03 12.39
N GLU A 120 -12.51 17.69 11.29
CA GLU A 120 -13.06 16.76 10.30
C GLU A 120 -12.60 15.32 10.55
N ILE A 121 -11.51 15.12 11.28
CA ILE A 121 -10.92 13.79 11.51
C ILE A 121 -11.90 12.91 12.27
N GLU A 122 -12.50 13.42 13.35
CA GLU A 122 -13.43 12.64 14.17
C GLU A 122 -14.62 12.12 13.37
N ASP A 123 -15.27 13.00 12.60
CA ASP A 123 -16.43 12.63 11.78
C ASP A 123 -16.06 11.60 10.70
N ARG A 124 -14.90 11.76 10.04
CA ARG A 124 -14.43 10.82 9.03
C ARG A 124 -14.08 9.47 9.63
N VAL A 125 -13.41 9.44 10.78
CA VAL A 125 -13.07 8.19 11.47
C VAL A 125 -14.34 7.46 11.91
N ARG A 126 -15.31 8.16 12.49
CA ARG A 126 -16.60 7.56 12.88
C ARG A 126 -17.35 7.01 11.68
N SER A 127 -17.44 7.76 10.59
CA SER A 127 -18.12 7.32 9.36
C SER A 127 -17.50 6.04 8.78
N ILE A 128 -16.17 5.92 8.76
CA ILE A 128 -15.54 4.70 8.26
C ILE A 128 -15.68 3.54 9.24
N ALA A 129 -15.59 3.78 10.54
CA ALA A 129 -15.78 2.78 11.58
C ALA A 129 -17.21 2.18 11.54
N GLU A 130 -18.24 3.00 11.33
CA GLU A 130 -19.61 2.56 11.14
C GLU A 130 -19.75 1.67 9.89
N LYS A 131 -19.18 2.08 8.75
CA LYS A 131 -19.20 1.28 7.51
C LYS A 131 -18.51 -0.08 7.68
N LEU A 132 -17.46 -0.14 8.48
CA LEU A 132 -16.71 -1.37 8.76
C LEU A 132 -17.31 -2.16 9.93
N MET A 133 -18.41 -1.68 10.54
CA MET A 133 -19.07 -2.27 11.72
C MET A 133 -18.13 -2.43 12.93
N ILE A 134 -17.19 -1.50 13.10
CA ILE A 134 -16.30 -1.43 14.26
C ILE A 134 -16.93 -0.44 15.23
N THR A 135 -17.58 -0.95 16.30
CA THR A 135 -18.36 -0.10 17.22
C THR A 135 -17.50 0.54 18.31
N ASP A 136 -16.43 -0.11 18.75
CA ASP A 136 -15.53 0.42 19.78
C ASP A 136 -14.14 0.69 19.20
N ILE A 137 -13.92 1.94 18.82
CA ILE A 137 -12.66 2.42 18.25
C ILE A 137 -11.72 3.03 19.30
N ARG A 138 -12.07 2.99 20.59
CA ARG A 138 -11.29 3.59 21.67
C ARG A 138 -10.35 2.62 22.38
N CYS A 139 -10.59 1.31 22.25
CA CYS A 139 -9.76 0.27 22.87
C CYS A 139 -8.63 -0.22 21.97
N ILE A 140 -7.43 -0.34 22.52
CA ILE A 140 -6.25 -0.87 21.82
C ILE A 140 -6.33 -2.40 21.70
N ILE A 141 -6.79 -3.07 22.74
CA ILE A 141 -6.71 -4.53 22.89
C ILE A 141 -7.89 -5.24 22.21
N ASP A 142 -9.08 -4.65 22.22
CA ASP A 142 -10.29 -5.28 21.70
C ASP A 142 -10.35 -5.33 20.16
N PHE A 143 -9.61 -4.45 19.48
CA PHE A 143 -9.55 -4.47 18.02
C PHE A 143 -8.92 -5.77 17.49
N TRP A 144 -7.88 -6.25 18.13
CA TRP A 144 -7.22 -7.52 17.78
C TRP A 144 -8.12 -8.73 18.04
N LEU A 145 -8.81 -8.75 19.18
CA LEU A 145 -9.72 -9.83 19.56
C LEU A 145 -10.98 -9.85 18.67
N ALA A 146 -11.59 -8.71 18.38
CA ALA A 146 -12.76 -8.63 17.53
C ALA A 146 -12.50 -9.06 16.08
N PHE A 147 -11.32 -8.78 15.55
CA PHE A 147 -10.95 -9.17 14.19
C PHE A 147 -10.57 -10.65 14.10
N SER A 148 -9.84 -11.18 15.09
CA SER A 148 -9.54 -12.64 15.19
C SER A 148 -10.79 -13.49 15.40
N PHE A 149 -11.77 -13.02 16.16
CA PHE A 149 -13.03 -13.78 16.38
C PHE A 149 -13.94 -13.80 15.14
N LYS A 150 -13.98 -12.71 14.34
CA LYS A 150 -14.78 -12.71 13.09
C LYS A 150 -14.22 -13.60 12.00
N THR A 151 -12.90 -13.74 11.91
CA THR A 151 -12.28 -14.69 10.96
C THR A 151 -12.39 -16.14 11.41
N ALA A 152 -12.52 -16.43 12.70
CA ALA A 152 -12.71 -17.78 13.23
C ALA A 152 -14.18 -18.28 13.16
N CYS A 153 -15.15 -17.38 12.98
CA CYS A 153 -16.58 -17.75 12.85
C CYS A 153 -17.04 -17.95 11.40
N CYS A 154 -16.18 -17.77 10.39
CA CYS A 154 -16.48 -18.02 8.97
C CYS A 154 -15.69 -19.20 8.37
N ALA A 155 -15.20 -20.12 9.20
CA ALA A 155 -14.59 -21.39 8.78
C ALA A 155 -15.52 -22.56 9.09
#